data_7a011462d3c972ddc5fadd4cfdeab47b
#
_entry.id   7a011462d3c972ddc5fadd4cfdeab47b
#
_cell.length_a   1.000
_cell.length_b   1.000
_cell.length_c   1.000
_cell.angle_alpha   90.00
_cell.angle_beta   90.00
_cell.angle_gamma   90.00
#
_symmetry.space_group_name_H-M   'P 1'
#
loop_
_entity.id
_entity.type
_entity.pdbx_description
1 polymer ?
#
loop_
_entity_poly.entity_id
_entity_poly.type
_entity_poly.pdbx_seq_one_letter_code
_entity_poly.pdbx_strand_id
1 'polypeptide(L)'
;MLNSYRFRRFKNRLFFGLCLACVIIAVIPLFSILFETIIRGFAAINLHFLTASVIDGGIGPSIQGTLIMIGLTSAIGIPIGILSGVYLAEYGNNKYASNLRVINNILTQVPSVIIGITAFGLIILYVTHSYSPLAGAVALSFMLIPIVARTTEESLKLVPNSIREASLALGAHKWRTTISVVLPAAQSGLITGILLGIARVAGETAPLLFTILGSSFFFQGFNAPMDALPLRIFLNSRQPTADAQAAAWGAALILILIVLALNIGVRLVSRGRKPR
;
A
#
# COMPACT_ATOMS: atom_id res chain seq x y z
N MET A 1 -37.62 33.16 20.60
CA MET A 1 -36.33 32.99 19.93
C MET A 1 -35.25 32.34 20.82
N LEU A 2 -35.17 32.61 22.12
CA LEU A 2 -34.16 32.04 23.05
C LEU A 2 -34.26 30.49 23.22
N ASN A 3 -35.46 29.89 23.13
CA ASN A 3 -35.65 28.45 23.26
C ASN A 3 -35.08 27.65 22.06
N SER A 4 -35.15 28.23 20.85
CA SER A 4 -34.57 27.65 19.63
C SER A 4 -33.02 27.61 19.67
N TYR A 5 -32.38 28.63 20.26
CA TYR A 5 -30.91 28.69 20.37
C TYR A 5 -30.38 27.66 21.39
N ARG A 6 -31.04 27.55 22.58
CA ARG A 6 -30.66 26.54 23.59
C ARG A 6 -30.81 25.12 23.07
N PHE A 7 -31.88 24.84 22.35
CA PHE A 7 -32.14 23.54 21.73
C PHE A 7 -31.12 23.18 20.64
N ARG A 8 -30.74 24.15 19.79
CA ARG A 8 -29.68 23.97 18.79
C ARG A 8 -28.31 23.70 19.45
N ARG A 9 -27.99 24.42 20.52
CA ARG A 9 -26.75 24.24 21.28
C ARG A 9 -26.71 22.88 21.97
N PHE A 10 -27.83 22.42 22.53
CA PHE A 10 -27.95 21.07 23.10
C PHE A 10 -27.75 19.99 22.04
N LYS A 11 -28.47 20.06 20.92
CA LYS A 11 -28.28 19.14 19.78
C LYS A 11 -26.82 19.11 19.32
N ASN A 12 -26.19 20.26 19.14
CA ASN A 12 -24.81 20.32 18.67
C ASN A 12 -23.84 19.64 19.66
N ARG A 13 -24.03 19.84 20.96
CA ARG A 13 -23.23 19.16 21.98
C ARG A 13 -23.50 17.64 22.00
N LEU A 14 -24.74 17.23 21.83
CA LEU A 14 -25.10 15.82 21.76
C LEU A 14 -24.45 15.15 20.54
N PHE A 15 -24.55 15.78 19.35
CA PHE A 15 -23.91 15.27 18.15
C PHE A 15 -22.39 15.24 18.27
N PHE A 16 -21.78 16.27 18.85
CA PHE A 16 -20.35 16.27 19.13
C PHE A 16 -19.95 15.12 20.07
N GLY A 17 -20.70 14.90 21.14
CA GLY A 17 -20.47 13.78 22.05
C GLY A 17 -20.62 12.43 21.37
N LEU A 18 -21.64 12.26 20.51
CA LEU A 18 -21.81 11.04 19.71
C LEU A 18 -20.65 10.82 18.72
N CYS A 19 -20.24 11.85 18.00
CA CYS A 19 -19.07 11.76 17.11
C CYS A 19 -17.81 11.37 17.88
N LEU A 20 -17.56 11.97 19.05
CA LEU A 20 -16.41 11.65 19.90
C LEU A 20 -16.50 10.19 20.39
N ALA A 21 -17.67 9.74 20.82
CA ALA A 21 -17.88 8.35 21.23
C ALA A 21 -17.60 7.37 20.08
N CYS A 22 -18.08 7.66 18.85
CA CYS A 22 -17.79 6.84 17.68
C CYS A 22 -16.28 6.76 17.38
N VAL A 23 -15.56 7.89 17.49
CA VAL A 23 -14.11 7.91 17.31
C VAL A 23 -13.41 7.05 18.37
N ILE A 24 -13.78 7.19 19.63
CA ILE A 24 -13.21 6.40 20.73
C ILE A 24 -13.45 4.91 20.52
N ILE A 25 -14.69 4.51 20.19
CA ILE A 25 -15.05 3.12 19.91
C ILE A 25 -14.24 2.55 18.73
N ALA A 26 -14.01 3.33 17.68
CA ALA A 26 -13.20 2.89 16.53
C ALA A 26 -11.71 2.77 16.85
N VAL A 27 -11.21 3.60 17.78
CA VAL A 27 -9.79 3.67 18.12
C VAL A 27 -9.39 2.59 19.14
N ILE A 28 -10.29 2.18 20.04
CA ILE A 28 -10.00 1.14 21.06
C ILE A 28 -9.48 -0.18 20.44
N PRO A 29 -10.14 -0.80 19.46
CA PRO A 29 -9.65 -2.05 18.85
C PRO A 29 -8.28 -1.87 18.19
N LEU A 30 -8.05 -0.73 17.53
CA LEU A 30 -6.78 -0.44 16.88
C LEU A 30 -5.63 -0.40 17.90
N PHE A 31 -5.81 0.32 19.00
CA PHE A 31 -4.82 0.37 20.09
C PHE A 31 -4.64 -0.98 20.75
N SER A 32 -5.71 -1.74 20.96
CA SER A 32 -5.64 -3.09 21.54
C SER A 32 -4.79 -4.03 20.69
N ILE A 33 -5.05 -4.08 19.37
CA ILE A 33 -4.28 -4.92 18.45
C ILE A 33 -2.81 -4.48 18.42
N LEU A 34 -2.55 -3.17 18.34
CA LEU A 34 -1.19 -2.66 18.29
C LEU A 34 -0.43 -2.99 19.59
N PHE A 35 -1.07 -2.82 20.74
CA PHE A 35 -0.51 -3.11 22.07
C PHE A 35 -0.17 -4.61 22.21
N GLU A 36 -1.10 -5.50 21.84
CA GLU A 36 -0.86 -6.94 21.84
C GLU A 36 0.27 -7.33 20.88
N THR A 37 0.29 -6.73 19.67
CA THR A 37 1.35 -6.99 18.70
C THR A 37 2.72 -6.56 19.21
N ILE A 38 2.82 -5.44 19.92
CA ILE A 38 4.07 -4.97 20.51
C ILE A 38 4.52 -5.92 21.63
N ILE A 39 3.64 -6.21 22.58
CA ILE A 39 4.02 -7.04 23.75
C ILE A 39 4.39 -8.45 23.35
N ARG A 40 3.50 -9.14 22.61
CA ARG A 40 3.72 -10.53 22.23
C ARG A 40 4.77 -10.67 21.15
N GLY A 41 4.78 -9.71 20.20
CA GLY A 41 5.75 -9.72 19.11
C GLY A 41 7.17 -9.48 19.61
N PHE A 42 7.38 -8.54 20.56
CA PHE A 42 8.70 -8.25 21.09
C PHE A 42 9.31 -9.46 21.83
N ALA A 43 8.49 -10.23 22.52
CA ALA A 43 8.94 -11.43 23.24
C ALA A 43 9.47 -12.52 22.29
N ALA A 44 9.01 -12.58 21.04
CA ALA A 44 9.43 -13.56 20.04
C ALA A 44 10.69 -13.13 19.28
N ILE A 45 11.07 -11.84 19.31
CA ILE A 45 12.16 -11.31 18.48
C ILE A 45 13.52 -11.59 19.13
N ASN A 46 14.35 -12.33 18.41
CA ASN A 46 15.78 -12.47 18.68
C ASN A 46 16.53 -12.56 17.33
N LEU A 47 17.87 -12.53 17.36
CA LEU A 47 18.67 -12.53 16.13
C LEU A 47 18.46 -13.80 15.30
N HIS A 48 18.36 -14.95 15.95
CA HIS A 48 18.07 -16.22 15.28
C HIS A 48 16.71 -16.16 14.57
N PHE A 49 15.66 -15.68 15.23
CA PHE A 49 14.32 -15.53 14.65
C PHE A 49 14.32 -14.66 13.38
N LEU A 50 15.10 -13.60 13.36
CA LEU A 50 15.17 -12.67 12.22
C LEU A 50 15.97 -13.22 11.03
N THR A 51 16.95 -14.08 11.27
CA THR A 51 17.95 -14.48 10.25
C THR A 51 17.85 -15.96 9.83
N ALA A 52 17.29 -16.81 10.67
CA ALA A 52 17.18 -18.23 10.37
C ALA A 52 16.10 -18.53 9.32
N SER A 53 16.19 -19.74 8.74
CA SER A 53 15.17 -20.26 7.85
C SER A 53 13.88 -20.58 8.62
N VAL A 54 12.78 -20.77 7.90
CA VAL A 54 11.51 -21.13 8.56
C VAL A 54 11.59 -22.52 9.19
N ILE A 55 12.36 -23.43 8.62
CA ILE A 55 12.57 -24.79 9.16
C ILE A 55 13.26 -24.71 10.52
N ASP A 56 14.16 -23.76 10.70
CA ASP A 56 14.91 -23.53 11.92
C ASP A 56 14.18 -22.59 12.91
N GLY A 57 12.90 -22.32 12.67
CA GLY A 57 12.08 -21.45 13.54
C GLY A 57 12.25 -19.96 13.32
N GLY A 58 12.91 -19.51 12.22
CA GLY A 58 13.08 -18.11 11.87
C GLY A 58 12.04 -17.60 10.87
N ILE A 59 12.17 -16.30 10.54
CA ILE A 59 11.35 -15.60 9.52
C ILE A 59 12.22 -14.89 8.47
N GLY A 60 13.50 -15.17 8.39
CA GLY A 60 14.44 -14.56 7.44
C GLY A 60 13.94 -14.59 5.99
N PRO A 61 13.52 -15.75 5.45
CA PRO A 61 12.92 -15.85 4.13
C PRO A 61 11.70 -14.96 3.93
N SER A 62 10.83 -14.84 4.94
CA SER A 62 9.62 -14.02 4.89
C SER A 62 9.93 -12.51 4.83
N ILE A 63 10.96 -12.08 5.58
CA ILE A 63 11.46 -10.69 5.52
C ILE A 63 12.01 -10.40 4.14
N GLN A 64 12.91 -11.24 3.64
CA GLN A 64 13.51 -11.11 2.32
C GLN A 64 12.44 -11.03 1.23
N GLY A 65 11.50 -11.97 1.24
CA GLY A 65 10.45 -12.02 0.24
C GLY A 65 9.51 -10.83 0.30
N THR A 66 9.17 -10.32 1.49
CA THR A 66 8.36 -9.10 1.61
C THR A 66 9.05 -7.90 0.97
N LEU A 67 10.36 -7.72 1.19
CA LEU A 67 11.13 -6.63 0.58
C LEU A 67 11.20 -6.78 -0.95
N ILE A 68 11.41 -8.00 -1.45
CA ILE A 68 11.39 -8.30 -2.89
C ILE A 68 10.01 -7.99 -3.47
N MET A 69 8.92 -8.41 -2.81
CA MET A 69 7.55 -8.16 -3.27
C MET A 69 7.24 -6.67 -3.32
N ILE A 70 7.59 -5.91 -2.27
CA ILE A 70 7.42 -4.46 -2.26
C ILE A 70 8.22 -3.82 -3.41
N GLY A 71 9.46 -4.24 -3.62
CA GLY A 71 10.32 -3.73 -4.69
C GLY A 71 9.73 -3.99 -6.08
N LEU A 72 9.39 -5.25 -6.40
CA LEU A 72 8.83 -5.65 -7.70
C LEU A 72 7.48 -4.98 -7.98
N THR A 73 6.58 -5.02 -7.00
CA THR A 73 5.27 -4.38 -7.12
C THR A 73 5.38 -2.89 -7.33
N SER A 74 6.29 -2.22 -6.62
CA SER A 74 6.56 -0.79 -6.76
C SER A 74 7.15 -0.45 -8.12
N ALA A 75 8.09 -1.26 -8.61
CA ALA A 75 8.71 -1.07 -9.91
C ALA A 75 7.71 -1.15 -11.07
N ILE A 76 6.66 -1.96 -10.95
CA ILE A 76 5.60 -2.08 -11.95
C ILE A 76 4.49 -1.05 -11.69
N GLY A 77 3.96 -1.03 -10.47
CA GLY A 77 2.72 -0.32 -10.15
C GLY A 77 2.88 1.20 -10.06
N ILE A 78 4.00 1.70 -9.52
CA ILE A 78 4.21 3.14 -9.35
C ILE A 78 4.32 3.87 -10.68
N PRO A 79 5.18 3.46 -11.65
CA PRO A 79 5.28 4.15 -12.92
C PRO A 79 3.96 4.15 -13.69
N ILE A 80 3.28 3.02 -13.77
CA ILE A 80 1.99 2.89 -14.46
C ILE A 80 0.93 3.76 -13.78
N GLY A 81 0.86 3.74 -12.45
CA GLY A 81 -0.07 4.56 -11.67
C GLY A 81 0.17 6.05 -11.86
N ILE A 82 1.42 6.52 -11.78
CA ILE A 82 1.77 7.93 -12.01
C ILE A 82 1.39 8.35 -13.43
N LEU A 83 1.80 7.59 -14.45
CA LEU A 83 1.48 7.92 -15.85
C LEU A 83 -0.03 7.98 -16.08
N SER A 84 -0.78 7.03 -15.53
CA SER A 84 -2.25 7.03 -15.58
C SER A 84 -2.85 8.26 -14.90
N GLY A 85 -2.39 8.59 -13.69
CA GLY A 85 -2.88 9.75 -12.96
C GLY A 85 -2.54 11.08 -13.62
N VAL A 86 -1.34 11.22 -14.18
CA VAL A 86 -0.92 12.39 -14.99
C VAL A 86 -1.82 12.52 -16.21
N TYR A 87 -2.06 11.43 -16.95
CA TYR A 87 -2.95 11.46 -18.10
C TYR A 87 -4.36 11.90 -17.70
N LEU A 88 -4.90 11.37 -16.60
CA LEU A 88 -6.23 11.71 -16.10
C LEU A 88 -6.34 13.16 -15.64
N ALA A 89 -5.28 13.72 -15.04
CA ALA A 89 -5.29 15.13 -14.56
C ALA A 89 -5.11 16.14 -15.69
N GLU A 90 -4.14 15.93 -16.57
CA GLU A 90 -3.71 16.92 -17.56
C GLU A 90 -4.38 16.76 -18.93
N TYR A 91 -4.82 15.56 -19.28
CA TYR A 91 -5.43 15.23 -20.57
C TYR A 91 -6.85 14.63 -20.44
N GLY A 92 -7.42 14.68 -19.23
CA GLY A 92 -8.61 13.92 -18.81
C GLY A 92 -9.96 14.38 -19.37
N ASN A 93 -10.02 15.27 -20.37
CA ASN A 93 -11.26 15.80 -20.95
C ASN A 93 -11.73 15.03 -22.21
N ASN A 94 -11.58 13.71 -22.20
CA ASN A 94 -11.98 12.87 -23.34
C ASN A 94 -12.59 11.54 -22.87
N LYS A 95 -13.19 10.79 -23.82
CA LYS A 95 -13.84 9.49 -23.55
C LYS A 95 -12.87 8.45 -22.99
N TYR A 96 -11.61 8.44 -23.44
CA TYR A 96 -10.60 7.49 -22.96
C TYR A 96 -10.29 7.71 -21.48
N ALA A 97 -10.16 8.95 -21.05
CA ALA A 97 -9.94 9.26 -19.64
C ALA A 97 -11.15 8.88 -18.77
N SER A 98 -12.37 9.07 -19.27
CA SER A 98 -13.58 8.61 -18.58
C SER A 98 -13.57 7.09 -18.38
N ASN A 99 -13.25 6.34 -19.44
CA ASN A 99 -13.14 4.88 -19.37
C ASN A 99 -12.03 4.43 -18.40
N LEU A 100 -10.87 5.09 -18.43
CA LEU A 100 -9.76 4.79 -17.53
C LEU A 100 -10.13 5.03 -16.06
N ARG A 101 -10.90 6.10 -15.76
CA ARG A 101 -11.45 6.32 -14.40
C ARG A 101 -12.40 5.20 -13.98
N VAL A 102 -13.26 4.75 -14.89
CA VAL A 102 -14.17 3.62 -14.61
C VAL A 102 -13.37 2.36 -14.32
N ILE A 103 -12.35 2.04 -15.13
CA ILE A 103 -11.47 0.88 -14.90
C ILE A 103 -10.77 1.00 -13.54
N ASN A 104 -10.17 2.14 -13.21
CA ASN A 104 -9.54 2.36 -11.91
C ASN A 104 -10.52 2.17 -10.73
N ASN A 105 -11.76 2.68 -10.88
CA ASN A 105 -12.78 2.51 -9.86
C ASN A 105 -13.20 1.04 -9.69
N ILE A 106 -13.34 0.29 -10.78
CA ILE A 106 -13.63 -1.14 -10.74
C ILE A 106 -12.49 -1.90 -10.04
N LEU A 107 -11.24 -1.66 -10.44
CA LEU A 107 -10.07 -2.33 -9.86
C LEU A 107 -9.95 -2.12 -8.34
N THR A 108 -10.33 -0.94 -7.83
CA THR A 108 -10.33 -0.69 -6.38
C THR A 108 -11.40 -1.44 -5.61
N GLN A 109 -12.44 -1.92 -6.27
CA GLN A 109 -13.58 -2.63 -5.67
C GLN A 109 -13.47 -4.15 -5.81
N VAL A 110 -12.58 -4.66 -6.68
CA VAL A 110 -12.38 -6.10 -6.85
C VAL A 110 -11.79 -6.70 -5.57
N PRO A 111 -12.40 -7.77 -5.02
CA PRO A 111 -11.84 -8.49 -3.88
C PRO A 111 -10.42 -9.01 -4.20
N SER A 112 -9.49 -8.83 -3.28
CA SER A 112 -8.07 -9.19 -3.47
C SER A 112 -7.87 -10.68 -3.78
N VAL A 113 -8.74 -11.54 -3.25
CA VAL A 113 -8.76 -12.98 -3.56
C VAL A 113 -8.97 -13.23 -5.06
N ILE A 114 -9.89 -12.50 -5.69
CA ILE A 114 -10.18 -12.63 -7.13
C ILE A 114 -8.96 -12.21 -7.96
N ILE A 115 -8.27 -11.15 -7.56
CA ILE A 115 -7.02 -10.72 -8.21
C ILE A 115 -5.97 -11.83 -8.12
N GLY A 116 -5.83 -12.46 -6.96
CA GLY A 116 -4.90 -13.59 -6.76
C GLY A 116 -5.23 -14.79 -7.65
N ILE A 117 -6.50 -15.21 -7.69
CA ILE A 117 -6.96 -16.32 -8.55
C ILE A 117 -6.76 -15.98 -10.04
N THR A 118 -7.05 -14.75 -10.44
CA THR A 118 -6.83 -14.31 -11.83
C THR A 118 -5.35 -14.33 -12.20
N ALA A 119 -4.48 -13.85 -11.31
CA ALA A 119 -3.04 -13.90 -11.53
C ALA A 119 -2.51 -15.34 -11.57
N PHE A 120 -3.03 -16.23 -10.74
CA PHE A 120 -2.77 -17.67 -10.83
C PHE A 120 -3.15 -18.20 -12.22
N GLY A 121 -4.40 -17.97 -12.65
CA GLY A 121 -4.91 -18.44 -13.92
C GLY A 121 -4.15 -17.90 -15.14
N LEU A 122 -3.80 -16.62 -15.15
CA LEU A 122 -3.17 -15.99 -16.31
C LEU A 122 -1.65 -16.11 -16.32
N ILE A 123 -1.00 -16.03 -15.17
CA ILE A 123 0.46 -15.94 -15.12
C ILE A 123 1.06 -17.31 -14.76
N ILE A 124 0.56 -17.97 -13.71
CA ILE A 124 1.15 -19.24 -13.31
C ILE A 124 0.84 -20.34 -14.33
N LEU A 125 -0.39 -20.46 -14.81
CA LEU A 125 -0.74 -21.53 -15.74
C LEU A 125 -0.16 -21.35 -17.13
N TYR A 126 0.01 -20.09 -17.61
CA TYR A 126 0.38 -19.84 -19.01
C TYR A 126 1.77 -19.22 -19.20
N VAL A 127 2.37 -18.64 -18.16
CA VAL A 127 3.65 -17.90 -18.31
C VAL A 127 4.77 -18.53 -17.48
N THR A 128 4.59 -18.65 -16.16
CA THR A 128 5.66 -19.12 -15.27
C THR A 128 5.65 -20.62 -15.05
N HIS A 129 4.52 -21.27 -15.25
CA HIS A 129 4.28 -22.70 -14.99
C HIS A 129 4.65 -23.15 -13.57
N SER A 130 4.89 -22.22 -12.67
CA SER A 130 5.22 -22.43 -11.24
C SER A 130 4.79 -21.25 -10.40
N TYR A 131 4.62 -21.44 -9.10
CA TYR A 131 4.46 -20.32 -8.16
C TYR A 131 5.67 -19.40 -8.25
N SER A 132 5.42 -18.09 -8.26
CA SER A 132 6.42 -17.14 -8.71
C SER A 132 6.24 -15.76 -8.06
N PRO A 133 7.33 -15.14 -7.60
CA PRO A 133 7.32 -13.74 -7.15
C PRO A 133 6.82 -12.77 -8.23
N LEU A 134 7.06 -13.07 -9.51
CA LEU A 134 6.57 -12.25 -10.61
C LEU A 134 5.04 -12.26 -10.70
N ALA A 135 4.42 -13.44 -10.56
CA ALA A 135 2.97 -13.55 -10.52
C ALA A 135 2.37 -12.76 -9.34
N GLY A 136 3.01 -12.87 -8.16
CA GLY A 136 2.64 -12.10 -6.98
C GLY A 136 2.78 -10.60 -7.17
N ALA A 137 3.89 -10.15 -7.76
CA ALA A 137 4.14 -8.74 -8.02
C ALA A 137 3.12 -8.15 -9.01
N VAL A 138 2.77 -8.88 -10.06
CA VAL A 138 1.72 -8.44 -11.00
C VAL A 138 0.37 -8.38 -10.29
N ALA A 139 -0.01 -9.40 -9.52
CA ALA A 139 -1.25 -9.39 -8.75
C ALA A 139 -1.35 -8.17 -7.81
N LEU A 140 -0.30 -7.90 -7.04
CA LEU A 140 -0.25 -6.76 -6.15
C LEU A 140 -0.20 -5.42 -6.90
N SER A 141 0.39 -5.38 -8.10
CA SER A 141 0.42 -4.17 -8.93
C SER A 141 -0.98 -3.76 -9.41
N PHE A 142 -1.88 -4.71 -9.70
CA PHE A 142 -3.28 -4.41 -10.01
C PHE A 142 -4.00 -3.69 -8.86
N MET A 143 -3.56 -3.88 -7.63
CA MET A 143 -4.10 -3.16 -6.47
C MET A 143 -3.40 -1.81 -6.25
N LEU A 144 -2.09 -1.73 -6.55
CA LEU A 144 -1.29 -0.52 -6.35
C LEU A 144 -1.59 0.56 -7.39
N ILE A 145 -1.72 0.18 -8.66
CA ILE A 145 -1.92 1.10 -9.80
C ILE A 145 -3.08 2.05 -9.58
N PRO A 146 -4.31 1.61 -9.27
CA PRO A 146 -5.44 2.53 -9.12
C PRO A 146 -5.29 3.47 -7.92
N ILE A 147 -4.65 3.04 -6.83
CA ILE A 147 -4.38 3.89 -5.66
C ILE A 147 -3.43 5.02 -6.06
N VAL A 148 -2.31 4.68 -6.72
CA VAL A 148 -1.32 5.65 -7.17
C VAL A 148 -1.90 6.56 -8.26
N ALA A 149 -2.66 6.03 -9.22
CA ALA A 149 -3.28 6.81 -10.28
C ALA A 149 -4.25 7.86 -9.73
N ARG A 150 -5.13 7.44 -8.80
CA ARG A 150 -6.10 8.34 -8.19
C ARG A 150 -5.44 9.42 -7.34
N THR A 151 -4.50 9.05 -6.47
CA THR A 151 -3.80 10.04 -5.63
C THR A 151 -2.94 10.98 -6.46
N THR A 152 -2.36 10.51 -7.57
CA THR A 152 -1.65 11.37 -8.53
C THR A 152 -2.61 12.34 -9.20
N GLU A 153 -3.74 11.87 -9.74
CA GLU A 153 -4.76 12.73 -10.35
C GLU A 153 -5.24 13.81 -9.38
N GLU A 154 -5.59 13.43 -8.15
CA GLU A 154 -6.06 14.36 -7.11
C GLU A 154 -4.97 15.37 -6.72
N SER A 155 -3.73 14.93 -6.54
CA SER A 155 -2.61 15.82 -6.20
C SER A 155 -2.29 16.84 -7.28
N LEU A 156 -2.33 16.43 -8.55
CA LEU A 156 -2.10 17.32 -9.67
C LEU A 156 -3.23 18.35 -9.85
N LYS A 157 -4.47 17.97 -9.58
CA LYS A 157 -5.61 18.90 -9.61
C LYS A 157 -5.54 20.00 -8.56
N LEU A 158 -4.83 19.77 -7.46
CA LEU A 158 -4.62 20.80 -6.43
C LEU A 158 -3.61 21.88 -6.83
N VAL A 159 -2.80 21.66 -7.87
CA VAL A 159 -1.87 22.68 -8.39
C VAL A 159 -2.68 23.79 -9.08
N PRO A 160 -2.51 25.06 -8.71
CA PRO A 160 -3.26 26.19 -9.30
C PRO A 160 -3.06 26.30 -10.81
N ASN A 161 -4.12 26.64 -11.56
CA ASN A 161 -4.04 26.82 -13.00
C ASN A 161 -3.11 27.99 -13.39
N SER A 162 -3.00 29.03 -12.56
CA SER A 162 -2.10 30.16 -12.79
C SER A 162 -0.64 29.73 -12.98
N ILE A 163 -0.18 28.69 -12.29
CA ILE A 163 1.17 28.14 -12.45
C ILE A 163 1.34 27.48 -13.83
N ARG A 164 0.30 26.78 -14.32
CA ARG A 164 0.29 26.17 -15.67
C ARG A 164 0.30 27.27 -16.75
N GLU A 165 -0.57 28.24 -16.61
CA GLU A 165 -0.71 29.37 -17.55
C GLU A 165 0.58 30.19 -17.61
N ALA A 166 1.21 30.49 -16.49
CA ALA A 166 2.50 31.17 -16.45
C ALA A 166 3.60 30.44 -17.21
N SER A 167 3.68 29.10 -17.05
CA SER A 167 4.65 28.28 -17.79
C SER A 167 4.36 28.28 -19.31
N LEU A 168 3.09 28.17 -19.69
CA LEU A 168 2.68 28.22 -21.10
C LEU A 168 2.93 29.58 -21.72
N ALA A 169 2.71 30.70 -20.99
CA ALA A 169 2.99 32.05 -21.43
C ALA A 169 4.48 32.29 -21.72
N LEU A 170 5.38 31.58 -21.04
CA LEU A 170 6.82 31.56 -21.30
C LEU A 170 7.21 30.69 -22.51
N GLY A 171 6.24 30.15 -23.26
CA GLY A 171 6.45 29.35 -24.47
C GLY A 171 6.75 27.87 -24.20
N ALA A 172 6.59 27.39 -22.97
CA ALA A 172 6.77 25.97 -22.68
C ALA A 172 5.65 25.12 -23.27
N HIS A 173 5.97 23.98 -23.87
CA HIS A 173 4.96 23.02 -24.31
C HIS A 173 4.24 22.36 -23.13
N LYS A 174 2.99 21.96 -23.31
CA LYS A 174 2.14 21.36 -22.26
C LYS A 174 2.81 20.19 -21.53
N TRP A 175 3.43 19.26 -22.25
CA TRP A 175 4.12 18.13 -21.64
C TRP A 175 5.30 18.57 -20.76
N ARG A 176 6.04 19.61 -21.19
CA ARG A 176 7.17 20.16 -20.43
C ARG A 176 6.70 20.87 -19.17
N THR A 177 5.61 21.64 -19.27
CA THR A 177 4.93 22.24 -18.11
C THR A 177 4.53 21.17 -17.11
N THR A 178 3.93 20.05 -17.55
CA THR A 178 3.53 18.94 -16.69
C THR A 178 4.71 18.33 -15.95
N ILE A 179 5.80 18.00 -16.65
CA ILE A 179 6.95 17.31 -16.04
C ILE A 179 7.80 18.22 -15.17
N SER A 180 8.06 19.47 -15.65
CA SER A 180 9.03 20.37 -15.01
C SER A 180 8.42 21.32 -13.98
N VAL A 181 7.10 21.52 -14.00
CA VAL A 181 6.41 22.49 -13.13
C VAL A 181 5.34 21.82 -12.29
N VAL A 182 4.37 21.13 -12.92
CA VAL A 182 3.20 20.60 -12.22
C VAL A 182 3.55 19.38 -11.35
N LEU A 183 4.29 18.41 -11.88
CA LEU A 183 4.72 17.24 -11.11
C LEU A 183 5.58 17.61 -9.89
N PRO A 184 6.60 18.47 -10.01
CA PRO A 184 7.35 18.93 -8.84
C PRO A 184 6.51 19.71 -7.82
N ALA A 185 5.55 20.51 -8.28
CA ALA A 185 4.65 21.22 -7.39
C ALA A 185 3.73 20.29 -6.58
N ALA A 186 3.32 19.15 -7.17
CA ALA A 186 2.46 18.15 -6.54
C ALA A 186 3.23 17.06 -5.79
N GLN A 187 4.56 17.10 -5.76
CA GLN A 187 5.41 15.98 -5.28
C GLN A 187 5.05 15.47 -3.87
N SER A 188 4.66 16.34 -2.94
CA SER A 188 4.31 15.93 -1.57
C SER A 188 3.06 15.06 -1.52
N GLY A 189 2.06 15.38 -2.35
CA GLY A 189 0.84 14.59 -2.51
C GLY A 189 1.12 13.25 -3.19
N LEU A 190 1.93 13.26 -4.27
CA LEU A 190 2.33 12.04 -4.96
C LEU A 190 3.05 11.07 -4.03
N ILE A 191 4.06 11.55 -3.30
CA ILE A 191 4.82 10.71 -2.36
C ILE A 191 3.91 10.13 -1.29
N THR A 192 2.99 10.93 -0.74
CA THR A 192 2.04 10.45 0.27
C THR A 192 1.13 9.36 -0.31
N GLY A 193 0.63 9.53 -1.53
CA GLY A 193 -0.19 8.53 -2.21
C GLY A 193 0.55 7.22 -2.51
N ILE A 194 1.79 7.32 -2.98
CA ILE A 194 2.66 6.17 -3.22
C ILE A 194 2.91 5.40 -1.91
N LEU A 195 3.26 6.11 -0.83
CA LEU A 195 3.51 5.48 0.47
C LEU A 195 2.27 4.79 1.03
N LEU A 196 1.10 5.41 0.89
CA LEU A 196 -0.16 4.80 1.29
C LEU A 196 -0.45 3.51 0.49
N GLY A 197 -0.20 3.55 -0.81
CA GLY A 197 -0.34 2.38 -1.69
C GLY A 197 0.62 1.25 -1.30
N ILE A 198 1.90 1.55 -1.08
CA ILE A 198 2.91 0.58 -0.63
C ILE A 198 2.53 -0.02 0.73
N ALA A 199 2.15 0.80 1.69
CA ALA A 199 1.76 0.34 3.02
C ALA A 199 0.57 -0.62 2.97
N ARG A 200 -0.42 -0.34 2.12
CA ARG A 200 -1.55 -1.23 1.90
C ARG A 200 -1.12 -2.56 1.29
N VAL A 201 -0.38 -2.53 0.20
CA VAL A 201 0.04 -3.72 -0.56
C VAL A 201 1.02 -4.59 0.23
N ALA A 202 1.87 -3.98 1.06
CA ALA A 202 2.81 -4.71 1.93
C ALA A 202 2.13 -5.63 2.95
N GLY A 203 0.87 -5.35 3.31
CA GLY A 203 0.08 -6.18 4.22
C GLY A 203 -0.87 -7.17 3.55
N GLU A 204 -0.92 -7.22 2.22
CA GLU A 204 -1.86 -8.09 1.49
C GLU A 204 -1.43 -9.55 1.54
N THR A 205 -2.36 -10.40 1.95
CA THR A 205 -2.13 -11.85 2.10
C THR A 205 -2.80 -12.66 1.00
N ALA A 206 -4.04 -12.32 0.66
CA ALA A 206 -4.89 -13.15 -0.20
C ALA A 206 -4.33 -13.38 -1.61
N PRO A 207 -3.82 -12.37 -2.34
CA PRO A 207 -3.21 -12.61 -3.64
C PRO A 207 -1.96 -13.49 -3.54
N LEU A 208 -1.18 -13.36 -2.47
CA LEU A 208 0.07 -14.09 -2.28
C LEU A 208 -0.15 -15.58 -2.03
N LEU A 209 -1.26 -15.96 -1.39
CA LEU A 209 -1.65 -17.36 -1.22
C LEU A 209 -1.75 -18.12 -2.55
N PHE A 210 -2.21 -17.45 -3.60
CA PHE A 210 -2.40 -18.06 -4.92
C PHE A 210 -1.19 -17.92 -5.83
N THR A 211 -0.26 -17.00 -5.52
CA THR A 211 0.82 -16.66 -6.47
C THR A 211 2.20 -17.06 -6.03
N ILE A 212 2.52 -17.01 -4.73
CA ILE A 212 3.85 -17.38 -4.20
C ILE A 212 3.85 -18.62 -3.33
N LEU A 213 2.69 -19.08 -2.86
CA LEU A 213 2.45 -20.29 -2.06
C LEU A 213 3.09 -20.30 -0.66
N GLY A 214 4.18 -19.59 -0.44
CA GLY A 214 5.05 -19.68 0.73
C GLY A 214 6.22 -20.64 0.52
N SER A 215 7.32 -20.38 1.22
CA SER A 215 8.54 -21.20 1.19
C SER A 215 9.19 -21.19 2.55
N SER A 216 9.89 -22.26 2.89
CA SER A 216 10.72 -22.33 4.09
C SER A 216 12.16 -21.86 3.86
N PHE A 217 12.53 -21.65 2.59
CA PHE A 217 13.87 -21.30 2.18
C PHE A 217 13.96 -19.83 1.74
N PHE A 218 15.16 -19.28 1.74
CA PHE A 218 15.47 -17.99 1.15
C PHE A 218 15.18 -17.98 -0.35
N PHE A 219 15.19 -16.80 -0.94
CA PHE A 219 14.88 -16.58 -2.35
C PHE A 219 15.70 -17.46 -3.28
N GLN A 220 15.01 -18.28 -4.07
CA GLN A 220 15.62 -19.26 -4.99
C GLN A 220 15.46 -18.87 -6.47
N GLY A 221 14.90 -17.68 -6.74
CA GLY A 221 14.68 -17.19 -8.09
C GLY A 221 13.24 -16.77 -8.37
N PHE A 222 13.01 -16.23 -9.54
CA PHE A 222 11.70 -15.68 -9.92
C PHE A 222 10.68 -16.73 -10.35
N ASN A 223 11.09 -17.97 -10.57
CA ASN A 223 10.23 -19.08 -10.97
C ASN A 223 10.15 -20.17 -9.87
N ALA A 224 10.32 -19.78 -8.62
CA ALA A 224 10.22 -20.67 -7.46
C ALA A 224 9.27 -20.08 -6.42
N PRO A 225 8.62 -20.90 -5.59
CA PRO A 225 7.85 -20.43 -4.45
C PRO A 225 8.69 -19.54 -3.55
N MET A 226 8.08 -18.50 -3.00
CA MET A 226 8.72 -17.53 -2.11
C MET A 226 7.82 -17.26 -0.91
N ASP A 227 8.40 -16.93 0.23
CA ASP A 227 7.63 -16.52 1.40
C ASP A 227 7.42 -15.00 1.45
N ALA A 228 6.50 -14.57 2.31
CA ALA A 228 6.31 -13.17 2.66
C ALA A 228 5.69 -13.06 4.06
N LEU A 229 6.00 -11.99 4.80
CA LEU A 229 5.52 -11.78 6.16
C LEU A 229 3.99 -11.89 6.30
N PRO A 230 3.15 -11.24 5.45
CA PRO A 230 1.70 -11.38 5.56
C PRO A 230 1.23 -12.84 5.42
N LEU A 231 1.86 -13.58 4.51
CA LEU A 231 1.55 -14.99 4.29
C LEU A 231 2.01 -15.83 5.48
N ARG A 232 3.20 -15.58 6.03
CA ARG A 232 3.74 -16.28 7.20
C ARG A 232 2.89 -16.03 8.44
N ILE A 233 2.45 -14.80 8.67
CA ILE A 233 1.52 -14.44 9.75
C ILE A 233 0.24 -15.28 9.64
N PHE A 234 -0.35 -15.34 8.45
CA PHE A 234 -1.57 -16.09 8.19
C PHE A 234 -1.38 -17.59 8.42
N LEU A 235 -0.30 -18.19 7.91
CA LEU A 235 -0.01 -19.62 8.06
C LEU A 235 0.24 -19.99 9.53
N ASN A 236 1.05 -19.21 10.24
CA ASN A 236 1.40 -19.47 11.62
C ASN A 236 0.23 -19.24 12.59
N SER A 237 -0.60 -18.21 12.34
CA SER A 237 -1.76 -17.93 13.19
C SER A 237 -2.81 -19.04 13.20
N ARG A 238 -2.82 -19.92 12.19
CA ARG A 238 -3.73 -21.07 12.07
C ARG A 238 -3.19 -22.34 12.73
N GLN A 239 -1.93 -22.35 13.13
CA GLN A 239 -1.35 -23.49 13.83
C GLN A 239 -1.71 -23.46 15.32
N PRO A 240 -1.99 -24.62 15.93
CA PRO A 240 -2.40 -24.70 17.33
C PRO A 240 -1.22 -24.57 18.32
N THR A 241 0.02 -24.57 17.84
CA THR A 241 1.22 -24.56 18.69
C THR A 241 1.51 -23.14 19.21
N ALA A 242 1.94 -23.04 20.48
CA ALA A 242 2.29 -21.74 21.08
C ALA A 242 3.45 -21.06 20.35
N ASP A 243 4.43 -21.83 19.88
CA ASP A 243 5.60 -21.31 19.16
C ASP A 243 5.21 -20.70 17.81
N ALA A 244 4.31 -21.36 17.05
CA ALA A 244 3.83 -20.80 15.79
C ALA A 244 3.02 -19.51 16.00
N GLN A 245 2.19 -19.46 17.04
CA GLN A 245 1.44 -18.26 17.38
C GLN A 245 2.37 -17.11 17.84
N ALA A 246 3.40 -17.41 18.65
CA ALA A 246 4.42 -16.44 19.02
C ALA A 246 5.17 -15.91 17.79
N ALA A 247 5.54 -16.80 16.86
CA ALA A 247 6.18 -16.42 15.60
C ALA A 247 5.25 -15.56 14.71
N ALA A 248 3.94 -15.80 14.72
CA ALA A 248 2.98 -14.93 14.02
C ALA A 248 2.97 -13.49 14.58
N TRP A 249 2.97 -13.34 15.93
CA TRP A 249 3.05 -12.04 16.57
C TRP A 249 4.38 -11.33 16.28
N GLY A 250 5.50 -12.05 16.32
CA GLY A 250 6.83 -11.55 15.96
C GLY A 250 6.87 -11.08 14.50
N ALA A 251 6.38 -11.88 13.57
CA ALA A 251 6.31 -11.53 12.16
C ALA A 251 5.41 -10.30 11.90
N ALA A 252 4.28 -10.18 12.63
CA ALA A 252 3.41 -9.02 12.53
C ALA A 252 4.11 -7.73 13.00
N LEU A 253 4.83 -7.78 14.11
CA LEU A 253 5.60 -6.64 14.60
C LEU A 253 6.69 -6.22 13.60
N ILE A 254 7.44 -7.19 13.03
CA ILE A 254 8.45 -6.91 12.01
C ILE A 254 7.83 -6.29 10.76
N LEU A 255 6.69 -6.77 10.29
CA LEU A 255 5.98 -6.18 9.16
C LEU A 255 5.62 -4.71 9.41
N ILE A 256 5.06 -4.39 10.59
CA ILE A 256 4.74 -3.02 11.00
C ILE A 256 6.00 -2.15 11.00
N LEU A 257 7.11 -2.65 11.56
CA LEU A 257 8.38 -1.91 11.61
C LEU A 257 8.96 -1.67 10.21
N ILE A 258 8.91 -2.64 9.29
CA ILE A 258 9.35 -2.48 7.90
C ILE A 258 8.52 -1.39 7.21
N VAL A 259 7.19 -1.46 7.30
CA VAL A 259 6.31 -0.47 6.67
C VAL A 259 6.52 0.92 7.27
N LEU A 260 6.70 1.02 8.58
CA LEU A 260 6.99 2.27 9.26
C LEU A 260 8.34 2.85 8.83
N ALA A 261 9.39 2.02 8.77
CA ALA A 261 10.73 2.42 8.33
C ALA A 261 10.73 2.92 6.89
N LEU A 262 10.02 2.23 5.98
CA LEU A 262 9.84 2.66 4.60
C LEU A 262 9.12 4.02 4.53
N ASN A 263 8.02 4.19 5.28
CA ASN A 263 7.28 5.45 5.32
C ASN A 263 8.14 6.63 5.82
N ILE A 264 8.89 6.42 6.89
CA ILE A 264 9.76 7.45 7.47
C ILE A 264 10.93 7.73 6.51
N GLY A 265 11.60 6.69 5.99
CA GLY A 265 12.74 6.81 5.11
C GLY A 265 12.43 7.62 3.85
N VAL A 266 11.33 7.28 3.16
CA VAL A 266 10.91 8.03 1.95
C VAL A 266 10.53 9.48 2.28
N ARG A 267 9.87 9.74 3.41
CA ARG A 267 9.53 11.11 3.83
C ARG A 267 10.76 11.95 4.16
N LEU A 268 11.77 11.38 4.80
CA LEU A 268 13.01 12.08 5.10
C LEU A 268 13.76 12.46 3.83
N VAL A 269 13.89 11.52 2.88
CA VAL A 269 14.54 11.78 1.58
C VAL A 269 13.78 12.83 0.77
N SER A 270 12.45 12.82 0.81
CA SER A 270 11.62 13.78 0.07
C SER A 270 11.67 15.21 0.64
N ARG A 271 11.80 15.35 1.96
CA ARG A 271 11.91 16.68 2.61
C ARG A 271 13.20 17.42 2.24
N GLY A 272 14.30 16.70 1.98
CA GLY A 272 15.57 17.29 1.56
C GLY A 272 15.57 17.90 0.15
N ARG A 273 14.54 17.64 -0.66
CA ARG A 273 14.39 18.10 -2.05
C ARG A 273 13.41 19.27 -2.23
N LYS A 274 13.11 20.05 -1.19
CA LYS A 274 12.31 21.29 -1.39
C LYS A 274 13.13 22.22 -2.29
N PRO A 275 12.62 22.63 -3.47
CA PRO A 275 13.23 23.73 -4.20
C PRO A 275 13.14 24.99 -3.33
N ARG A 276 14.26 25.67 -3.15
CA ARG A 276 14.34 27.01 -2.57
C ARG A 276 13.68 28.01 -3.49
#